data_5986da92ee7d3dcda84d9bd58f10c80f
#
_entry.id   5986da92ee7d3dcda84d9bd58f10c80f
#
_cell.length_a   1.000
_cell.length_b   1.000
_cell.length_c   1.000
_cell.angle_alpha   90.00
_cell.angle_beta   90.00
_cell.angle_gamma   90.00
#
_symmetry.space_group_name_H-M   'P 1'
#
loop_
_entity.id
_entity.type
_entity.pdbx_description
1 polymer ?
#
loop_
_entity_poly.entity_id
_entity_poly.type
_entity_poly.pdbx_seq_one_letter_code
_entity_poly.pdbx_strand_id
1 'polypeptide(L)'
;MAEIPLVFEIATFAVLAVFFVVDLFIIGRKPHVPSTKECVQHIAFFVVMALIFGGLMWFFAGSKPAIEFYSGWLTEYSLSIDNLFVFVIIMSNFAVPKELQKFVLSVGITVALVLRGMFILVGAAIISRFTWVFFLFGAFLIVTAIKLVTGGDEDEEYHENALIHALRKVIKITDEYDGEKLRTIKNGVKHWTPMLIVFLTIGTTDVMFAFDSIPAIFGLTKDPFIVFTSNVFALLGLQQLYFLLGELLDKLVYLPLGLSVVLGFIGVKLIMEALHGNTLPFINGGEGVHWVPEVPTWLSLAVIVLAIGGASVASVIKMKSMESAEKA
;
A
#
# COMPACT_ATOMS: atom_id res chain seq x y z
N MET A 1 -15.64 -8.55 23.62
CA MET A 1 -15.24 -8.27 22.22
C MET A 1 -15.38 -9.61 21.49
N ALA A 2 -16.00 -9.66 20.32
CA ALA A 2 -15.99 -10.89 19.54
C ALA A 2 -14.54 -11.04 19.02
N GLU A 3 -13.81 -12.01 19.56
CA GLU A 3 -12.47 -12.36 19.07
C GLU A 3 -12.64 -13.09 17.74
N ILE A 4 -11.75 -12.83 16.80
CA ILE A 4 -11.74 -13.54 15.52
C ILE A 4 -11.44 -15.01 15.84
N PRO A 5 -12.24 -15.98 15.37
CA PRO A 5 -11.97 -17.39 15.67
C PRO A 5 -10.62 -17.83 15.10
N LEU A 6 -9.78 -18.44 15.90
CA LEU A 6 -8.45 -18.93 15.49
C LEU A 6 -8.51 -19.83 14.24
N VAL A 7 -9.58 -20.64 14.12
CA VAL A 7 -9.79 -21.47 12.94
C VAL A 7 -9.97 -20.63 11.67
N PHE A 8 -10.65 -19.49 11.77
CA PHE A 8 -10.82 -18.55 10.65
C PHE A 8 -9.48 -17.92 10.24
N GLU A 9 -8.66 -17.50 11.21
CA GLU A 9 -7.31 -16.96 10.95
C GLU A 9 -6.43 -18.00 10.25
N ILE A 10 -6.34 -19.23 10.79
CA ILE A 10 -5.52 -20.29 10.21
C ILE A 10 -6.01 -20.66 8.81
N ALA A 11 -7.33 -20.78 8.60
CA ALA A 11 -7.89 -21.06 7.29
C ALA A 11 -7.56 -19.95 6.28
N THR A 12 -7.65 -18.68 6.70
CA THR A 12 -7.30 -17.52 5.88
C THR A 12 -5.82 -17.55 5.47
N PHE A 13 -4.90 -17.75 6.42
CA PHE A 13 -3.48 -17.83 6.11
C PHE A 13 -3.15 -19.01 5.19
N ALA A 14 -3.79 -20.17 5.37
CA ALA A 14 -3.61 -21.33 4.51
C ALA A 14 -4.09 -21.03 3.08
N VAL A 15 -5.27 -20.44 2.90
CA VAL A 15 -5.81 -20.06 1.59
C VAL A 15 -4.93 -19.02 0.91
N LEU A 16 -4.49 -17.98 1.63
CA LEU A 16 -3.61 -16.95 1.09
C LEU A 16 -2.25 -17.54 0.68
N ALA A 17 -1.66 -18.41 1.52
CA ALA A 17 -0.40 -19.08 1.19
C ALA A 17 -0.52 -19.93 -0.08
N VAL A 18 -1.59 -20.72 -0.21
CA VAL A 18 -1.86 -21.50 -1.43
C VAL A 18 -2.02 -20.58 -2.63
N PHE A 19 -2.77 -19.49 -2.47
CA PHE A 19 -2.98 -18.51 -3.54
C PHE A 19 -1.65 -17.91 -4.02
N PHE A 20 -0.79 -17.44 -3.12
CA PHE A 20 0.52 -16.88 -3.48
C PHE A 20 1.44 -17.90 -4.13
N VAL A 21 1.47 -19.14 -3.63
CA VAL A 21 2.26 -20.22 -4.24
C VAL A 21 1.78 -20.49 -5.66
N VAL A 22 0.47 -20.58 -5.87
CA VAL A 22 -0.14 -20.80 -7.19
C VAL A 22 0.18 -19.63 -8.13
N ASP A 23 0.05 -18.38 -7.66
CA ASP A 23 0.34 -17.18 -8.43
C ASP A 23 1.80 -17.15 -8.89
N LEU A 24 2.76 -17.41 -8.00
CA LEU A 24 4.18 -17.51 -8.33
C LEU A 24 4.48 -18.62 -9.37
N PHE A 25 3.80 -19.77 -9.28
CA PHE A 25 3.97 -20.84 -10.26
C PHE A 25 3.35 -20.53 -11.63
N ILE A 26 2.26 -19.74 -11.66
CA ILE A 26 1.60 -19.36 -12.92
C ILE A 26 2.40 -18.27 -13.64
N ILE A 27 2.96 -17.30 -12.90
CA ILE A 27 3.72 -16.16 -13.44
C ILE A 27 4.93 -16.65 -14.24
N GLY A 28 5.62 -17.70 -13.78
CA GLY A 28 6.81 -18.25 -14.46
C GLY A 28 6.54 -18.93 -15.81
N ARG A 29 5.29 -19.02 -16.27
CA ARG A 29 4.99 -19.89 -17.44
C ARG A 29 4.93 -19.19 -18.79
N LYS A 30 4.59 -17.91 -18.90
CA LYS A 30 4.70 -17.14 -20.19
C LYS A 30 4.66 -15.63 -19.90
N PRO A 31 5.76 -14.90 -20.11
CA PRO A 31 5.72 -13.44 -20.06
C PRO A 31 4.84 -12.93 -21.21
N HIS A 32 3.73 -12.26 -20.86
CA HIS A 32 2.89 -11.53 -21.81
C HIS A 32 2.40 -10.23 -21.15
N VAL A 33 2.23 -9.21 -21.94
CA VAL A 33 1.60 -7.96 -21.51
C VAL A 33 0.08 -8.21 -21.46
N PRO A 34 -0.57 -8.09 -20.29
CA PRO A 34 -2.00 -8.35 -20.20
C PRO A 34 -2.81 -7.29 -20.95
N SER A 35 -3.91 -7.69 -21.57
CA SER A 35 -4.84 -6.78 -22.21
C SER A 35 -5.65 -5.99 -21.17
N THR A 36 -6.14 -4.80 -21.53
CA THR A 36 -7.02 -3.96 -20.68
C THR A 36 -8.21 -4.75 -20.12
N LYS A 37 -8.82 -5.62 -20.98
CA LYS A 37 -9.94 -6.46 -20.55
C LYS A 37 -9.54 -7.48 -19.47
N GLU A 38 -8.38 -8.13 -19.62
CA GLU A 38 -7.83 -9.05 -18.62
C GLU A 38 -7.55 -8.33 -17.31
N CYS A 39 -6.94 -7.14 -17.36
CA CYS A 39 -6.68 -6.33 -16.17
C CYS A 39 -7.97 -6.00 -15.42
N VAL A 40 -8.99 -5.51 -16.11
CA VAL A 40 -10.29 -5.17 -15.51
C VAL A 40 -10.96 -6.41 -14.88
N GLN A 41 -10.91 -7.54 -15.56
CA GLN A 41 -11.49 -8.79 -15.03
C GLN A 41 -10.77 -9.29 -13.76
N HIS A 42 -9.44 -9.23 -13.73
CA HIS A 42 -8.69 -9.61 -12.55
C HIS A 42 -8.89 -8.65 -11.38
N ILE A 43 -8.92 -7.33 -11.64
CA ILE A 43 -9.22 -6.33 -10.61
C ILE A 43 -10.61 -6.58 -10.02
N ALA A 44 -11.62 -6.75 -10.89
CA ALA A 44 -12.98 -7.07 -10.44
C ALA A 44 -13.02 -8.35 -9.59
N PHE A 45 -12.28 -9.38 -10.00
CA PHE A 45 -12.17 -10.63 -9.25
C PHE A 45 -11.58 -10.39 -7.85
N PHE A 46 -10.48 -9.65 -7.71
CA PHE A 46 -9.85 -9.37 -6.41
C PHE A 46 -10.72 -8.49 -5.52
N VAL A 47 -11.42 -7.50 -6.10
CA VAL A 47 -12.39 -6.68 -5.38
C VAL A 47 -13.53 -7.54 -4.83
N VAL A 48 -14.09 -8.43 -5.64
CA VAL A 48 -15.14 -9.35 -5.21
C VAL A 48 -14.63 -10.29 -4.12
N MET A 49 -13.40 -10.81 -4.23
CA MET A 49 -12.78 -11.62 -3.18
C MET A 49 -12.65 -10.84 -1.86
N ALA A 50 -12.22 -9.58 -1.89
CA ALA A 50 -12.14 -8.74 -0.71
C ALA A 50 -13.52 -8.49 -0.08
N LEU A 51 -14.55 -8.24 -0.90
CA LEU A 51 -15.92 -8.08 -0.42
C LEU A 51 -16.45 -9.36 0.22
N ILE A 52 -16.21 -10.53 -0.39
CA ILE A 52 -16.59 -11.83 0.17
C ILE A 52 -15.85 -12.07 1.49
N PHE A 53 -14.54 -11.81 1.55
CA PHE A 53 -13.74 -12.00 2.77
C PHE A 53 -14.26 -11.12 3.92
N GLY A 54 -14.53 -9.84 3.67
CA GLY A 54 -15.12 -8.96 4.66
C GLY A 54 -16.53 -9.40 5.09
N GLY A 55 -17.32 -9.96 4.17
CA GLY A 55 -18.63 -10.58 4.47
C GLY A 55 -18.49 -11.83 5.35
N LEU A 56 -17.50 -12.68 5.09
CA LEU A 56 -17.18 -13.83 5.95
C LEU A 56 -16.70 -13.37 7.33
N MET A 57 -15.86 -12.34 7.38
CA MET A 57 -15.44 -11.75 8.65
C MET A 57 -16.62 -11.22 9.46
N TRP A 58 -17.60 -10.57 8.79
CA TRP A 58 -18.83 -10.14 9.43
C TRP A 58 -19.60 -11.31 10.03
N PHE A 59 -19.71 -12.40 9.29
CA PHE A 59 -20.45 -13.58 9.72
C PHE A 59 -19.78 -14.31 10.88
N PHE A 60 -18.44 -14.48 10.85
CA PHE A 60 -17.69 -15.25 11.85
C PHE A 60 -17.20 -14.44 13.04
N ALA A 61 -16.87 -13.15 12.85
CA ALA A 61 -16.26 -12.29 13.86
C ALA A 61 -17.10 -11.05 14.23
N GLY A 62 -18.21 -10.81 13.50
CA GLY A 62 -19.11 -9.69 13.75
C GLY A 62 -18.81 -8.42 12.96
N SER A 63 -19.64 -7.41 13.17
CA SER A 63 -19.63 -6.19 12.37
C SER A 63 -18.36 -5.34 12.55
N LYS A 64 -17.83 -5.25 13.77
CA LYS A 64 -16.67 -4.38 14.07
C LYS A 64 -15.43 -4.83 13.30
N PRO A 65 -14.94 -6.09 13.39
CA PRO A 65 -13.79 -6.55 12.61
C PRO A 65 -13.99 -6.41 11.09
N ALA A 66 -15.20 -6.65 10.58
CA ALA A 66 -15.47 -6.48 9.16
C ALA A 66 -15.36 -5.02 8.70
N ILE A 67 -15.89 -4.07 9.47
CA ILE A 67 -15.78 -2.63 9.17
C ILE A 67 -14.32 -2.19 9.26
N GLU A 68 -13.56 -2.66 10.25
CA GLU A 68 -12.12 -2.41 10.38
C GLU A 68 -11.35 -2.93 9.16
N PHE A 69 -11.66 -4.16 8.70
CA PHE A 69 -11.08 -4.73 7.49
C PHE A 69 -11.39 -3.88 6.25
N TYR A 70 -12.66 -3.55 6.00
CA TYR A 70 -13.03 -2.74 4.84
C TYR A 70 -12.37 -1.34 4.88
N SER A 71 -12.31 -0.72 6.05
CA SER A 71 -11.65 0.58 6.23
C SER A 71 -10.16 0.47 5.92
N GLY A 72 -9.48 -0.53 6.47
CA GLY A 72 -8.06 -0.80 6.23
C GLY A 72 -7.78 -1.13 4.76
N TRP A 73 -8.59 -2.01 4.16
CA TRP A 73 -8.47 -2.39 2.75
C TRP A 73 -8.64 -1.21 1.79
N LEU A 74 -9.66 -0.38 1.99
CA LEU A 74 -9.89 0.81 1.13
C LEU A 74 -8.77 1.84 1.30
N THR A 75 -8.32 2.07 2.53
CA THR A 75 -7.20 2.99 2.81
C THR A 75 -5.92 2.49 2.15
N GLU A 76 -5.56 1.23 2.37
CA GLU A 76 -4.35 0.64 1.78
C GLU A 76 -4.42 0.58 0.26
N TYR A 77 -5.59 0.22 -0.30
CA TYR A 77 -5.78 0.19 -1.75
C TYR A 77 -5.56 1.57 -2.37
N SER A 78 -6.01 2.63 -1.70
CA SER A 78 -5.83 4.01 -2.16
C SER A 78 -4.39 4.49 -2.07
N LEU A 79 -3.71 4.19 -0.94
CA LEU A 79 -2.27 4.46 -0.76
C LEU A 79 -1.44 3.69 -1.79
N SER A 80 -1.82 2.43 -2.06
CA SER A 80 -1.13 1.59 -3.03
C SER A 80 -1.28 2.07 -4.48
N ILE A 81 -2.38 2.74 -4.84
CA ILE A 81 -2.52 3.38 -6.16
C ILE A 81 -1.48 4.50 -6.32
N ASP A 82 -1.29 5.31 -5.30
CA ASP A 82 -0.28 6.38 -5.30
C ASP A 82 1.15 5.79 -5.45
N ASN A 83 1.43 4.71 -4.75
CA ASN A 83 2.71 4.00 -4.86
C ASN A 83 3.00 3.44 -6.26
N LEU A 84 1.95 3.16 -7.06
CA LEU A 84 2.12 2.70 -8.45
C LEU A 84 2.78 3.73 -9.36
N PHE A 85 2.59 5.04 -9.13
CA PHE A 85 3.29 6.08 -9.87
C PHE A 85 4.80 5.93 -9.74
N VAL A 86 5.27 5.69 -8.54
CA VAL A 86 6.69 5.50 -8.28
C VAL A 86 7.20 4.23 -8.97
N PHE A 87 6.41 3.16 -9.00
CA PHE A 87 6.78 1.95 -9.74
C PHE A 87 6.88 2.21 -11.25
N VAL A 88 5.97 3.01 -11.83
CA VAL A 88 6.05 3.43 -13.25
C VAL A 88 7.34 4.20 -13.50
N ILE A 89 7.68 5.16 -12.63
CA ILE A 89 8.92 5.94 -12.73
C ILE A 89 10.15 5.04 -12.61
N ILE A 90 10.18 4.11 -11.65
CA ILE A 90 11.28 3.15 -11.50
C ILE A 90 11.43 2.31 -12.77
N MET A 91 10.35 1.72 -13.29
CA MET A 91 10.37 0.90 -14.51
C MET A 91 10.90 1.69 -15.72
N SER A 92 10.51 2.98 -15.83
CA SER A 92 10.95 3.88 -16.90
C SER A 92 12.43 4.24 -16.74
N ASN A 93 12.86 4.67 -15.55
CA ASN A 93 14.24 5.10 -15.30
C ASN A 93 15.27 3.98 -15.49
N PHE A 94 14.89 2.75 -15.16
CA PHE A 94 15.74 1.58 -15.39
C PHE A 94 15.51 0.93 -16.76
N ALA A 95 14.70 1.53 -17.63
CA ALA A 95 14.37 1.02 -18.97
C ALA A 95 13.99 -0.47 -18.96
N VAL A 96 13.14 -0.88 -17.99
CA VAL A 96 12.72 -2.29 -17.85
C VAL A 96 11.88 -2.68 -19.06
N PRO A 97 12.29 -3.73 -19.84
CA PRO A 97 11.52 -4.20 -20.97
C PRO A 97 10.08 -4.57 -20.59
N LYS A 98 9.09 -4.20 -21.43
CA LYS A 98 7.67 -4.40 -21.14
C LYS A 98 7.31 -5.85 -20.79
N GLU A 99 7.98 -6.81 -21.43
CA GLU A 99 7.81 -8.24 -21.21
C GLU A 99 8.25 -8.68 -19.80
N LEU A 100 9.21 -7.95 -19.20
CA LEU A 100 9.75 -8.24 -17.88
C LEU A 100 9.02 -7.49 -16.75
N GLN A 101 8.28 -6.44 -17.06
CA GLN A 101 7.60 -5.62 -16.05
C GLN A 101 6.63 -6.43 -15.19
N LYS A 102 5.91 -7.38 -15.80
CA LYS A 102 5.01 -8.28 -15.06
C LYS A 102 5.77 -9.10 -14.02
N PHE A 103 6.90 -9.68 -14.39
CA PHE A 103 7.75 -10.46 -13.49
C PHE A 103 8.31 -9.57 -12.36
N VAL A 104 8.83 -8.39 -12.73
CA VAL A 104 9.37 -7.43 -11.75
C VAL A 104 8.32 -7.03 -10.73
N LEU A 105 7.10 -6.69 -11.16
CA LEU A 105 6.02 -6.33 -10.26
C LEU A 105 5.62 -7.49 -9.35
N SER A 106 5.52 -8.70 -9.88
CA SER A 106 5.13 -9.87 -9.07
C SER A 106 6.15 -10.18 -7.98
N VAL A 107 7.43 -10.16 -8.31
CA VAL A 107 8.51 -10.35 -7.33
C VAL A 107 8.53 -9.17 -6.35
N GLY A 108 8.41 -7.94 -6.86
CA GLY A 108 8.36 -6.72 -6.05
C GLY A 108 7.21 -6.75 -5.02
N ILE A 109 5.98 -7.08 -5.46
CA ILE A 109 4.81 -7.19 -4.58
C ILE A 109 5.00 -8.32 -3.56
N THR A 110 5.61 -9.45 -3.95
CA THR A 110 5.89 -10.54 -3.00
C THR A 110 6.89 -10.11 -1.93
N VAL A 111 7.97 -9.43 -2.31
CA VAL A 111 8.95 -8.89 -1.37
C VAL A 111 8.31 -7.83 -0.46
N ALA A 112 7.53 -6.92 -1.05
CA ALA A 112 6.75 -5.91 -0.34
C ALA A 112 5.86 -6.53 0.75
N LEU A 113 5.11 -7.58 0.40
CA LEU A 113 4.22 -8.28 1.33
C LEU A 113 4.98 -8.89 2.51
N VAL A 114 6.13 -9.53 2.26
CA VAL A 114 6.98 -10.11 3.32
C VAL A 114 7.49 -9.00 4.25
N LEU A 115 8.02 -7.91 3.68
CA LEU A 115 8.53 -6.79 4.46
C LEU A 115 7.41 -6.12 5.27
N ARG A 116 6.25 -5.86 4.67
CA ARG A 116 5.08 -5.30 5.39
C ARG A 116 4.59 -6.23 6.49
N GLY A 117 4.56 -7.53 6.26
CA GLY A 117 4.25 -8.51 7.29
C GLY A 117 5.19 -8.40 8.50
N MET A 118 6.50 -8.27 8.28
CA MET A 118 7.47 -8.05 9.35
C MET A 118 7.23 -6.71 10.08
N PHE A 119 7.00 -5.62 9.34
CA PHE A 119 6.72 -4.31 9.92
C PHE A 119 5.41 -4.28 10.71
N ILE A 120 4.38 -5.00 10.27
CA ILE A 120 3.11 -5.15 10.99
C ILE A 120 3.33 -5.85 12.32
N LEU A 121 4.09 -6.96 12.34
CA LEU A 121 4.40 -7.68 13.59
C LEU A 121 5.21 -6.82 14.56
N VAL A 122 6.23 -6.11 14.07
CA VAL A 122 7.03 -5.18 14.88
C VAL A 122 6.17 -4.01 15.37
N GLY A 123 5.37 -3.42 14.50
CA GLY A 123 4.46 -2.33 14.83
C GLY A 123 3.45 -2.72 15.90
N ALA A 124 2.82 -3.89 15.74
CA ALA A 124 1.89 -4.43 16.73
C ALA A 124 2.57 -4.64 18.10
N ALA A 125 3.80 -5.18 18.12
CA ALA A 125 4.58 -5.38 19.35
C ALA A 125 4.95 -4.05 20.02
N ILE A 126 5.24 -3.01 19.26
CA ILE A 126 5.53 -1.67 19.78
C ILE A 126 4.26 -1.03 20.35
N ILE A 127 3.18 -1.01 19.57
CA ILE A 127 1.91 -0.37 19.94
C ILE A 127 1.29 -1.03 21.17
N SER A 128 1.40 -2.37 21.32
CA SER A 128 0.89 -3.08 22.48
C SER A 128 1.59 -2.71 23.80
N ARG A 129 2.83 -2.17 23.72
CA ARG A 129 3.64 -1.78 24.88
C ARG A 129 3.68 -0.28 25.12
N PHE A 130 3.58 0.52 24.08
CA PHE A 130 3.86 1.96 24.11
C PHE A 130 2.74 2.77 23.44
N THR A 131 1.68 3.08 24.18
CA THR A 131 0.54 3.86 23.66
C THR A 131 0.96 5.25 23.16
N TRP A 132 2.02 5.85 23.75
CA TRP A 132 2.52 7.15 23.32
C TRP A 132 3.02 7.18 21.86
N VAL A 133 3.33 6.03 21.27
CA VAL A 133 3.74 5.92 19.86
C VAL A 133 2.64 6.43 18.92
N PHE A 134 1.37 6.35 19.33
CA PHE A 134 0.26 6.91 18.55
C PHE A 134 0.33 8.43 18.40
N PHE A 135 0.97 9.18 19.33
CA PHE A 135 1.24 10.61 19.13
C PHE A 135 2.20 10.84 17.96
N LEU A 136 3.27 10.02 17.87
CA LEU A 136 4.24 10.13 16.78
C LEU A 136 3.59 9.77 15.44
N PHE A 137 2.86 8.67 15.39
CA PHE A 137 2.16 8.23 14.19
C PHE A 137 1.11 9.25 13.75
N GLY A 138 0.31 9.76 14.67
CA GLY A 138 -0.69 10.78 14.37
C GLY A 138 -0.07 12.08 13.85
N ALA A 139 0.99 12.57 14.49
CA ALA A 139 1.71 13.76 14.02
C ALA A 139 2.31 13.55 12.64
N PHE A 140 2.94 12.38 12.41
CA PHE A 140 3.52 12.01 11.13
C PHE A 140 2.45 12.00 10.01
N LEU A 141 1.30 11.35 10.22
CA LEU A 141 0.23 11.30 9.23
C LEU A 141 -0.36 12.69 8.94
N ILE A 142 -0.47 13.57 9.95
CA ILE A 142 -0.93 14.96 9.75
C ILE A 142 0.08 15.73 8.88
N VAL A 143 1.37 15.59 9.16
CA VAL A 143 2.43 16.24 8.36
C VAL A 143 2.39 15.73 6.91
N THR A 144 2.25 14.42 6.71
CA THR A 144 2.11 13.82 5.37
C THR A 144 0.85 14.34 4.66
N ALA A 145 -0.28 14.42 5.36
CA ALA A 145 -1.51 14.99 4.80
C ALA A 145 -1.33 16.45 4.35
N ILE A 146 -0.64 17.27 5.14
CA ILE A 146 -0.35 18.66 4.78
C ILE A 146 0.55 18.75 3.56
N LYS A 147 1.61 17.94 3.49
CA LYS A 147 2.52 17.88 2.33
C LYS A 147 1.77 17.53 1.04
N LEU A 148 0.87 16.53 1.06
CA LEU A 148 0.05 16.16 -0.08
C LEU A 148 -0.84 17.30 -0.61
N VAL A 149 -1.35 18.18 0.26
CA VAL A 149 -2.16 19.34 -0.14
C VAL A 149 -1.30 20.47 -0.66
N THR A 150 -0.12 20.69 -0.08
CA THR A 150 0.74 21.84 -0.43
C THR A 150 1.61 21.60 -1.64
N GLY A 151 1.56 20.40 -2.25
CA GLY A 151 2.34 20.08 -3.46
C GLY A 151 3.85 20.03 -3.22
N GLY A 152 4.27 19.73 -1.98
CA GLY A 152 5.68 19.80 -1.59
C GLY A 152 6.61 18.76 -2.23
N ASP A 153 6.10 17.81 -2.99
CA ASP A 153 6.87 16.70 -3.55
C ASP A 153 6.62 16.51 -5.10
N GLU A 154 5.90 17.45 -5.77
CA GLU A 154 5.62 17.31 -7.22
C GLU A 154 6.86 17.50 -8.13
N ASP A 155 7.99 18.00 -7.60
CA ASP A 155 9.27 18.17 -8.30
C ASP A 155 10.37 17.22 -7.80
N GLU A 156 10.05 16.18 -7.01
CA GLU A 156 11.04 15.16 -6.69
C GLU A 156 11.33 14.32 -7.96
N GLU A 157 12.26 14.81 -8.79
CA GLU A 157 13.04 13.94 -9.67
C GLU A 157 13.43 12.70 -8.85
N TYR A 158 13.12 11.52 -9.36
CA TYR A 158 13.52 10.25 -8.72
C TYR A 158 15.03 10.30 -8.45
N HIS A 159 15.41 10.63 -7.22
CA HIS A 159 16.78 10.52 -6.76
C HIS A 159 17.05 9.06 -6.40
N GLU A 160 17.99 8.47 -7.13
CA GLU A 160 18.44 7.11 -6.85
C GLU A 160 18.85 7.02 -5.36
N ASN A 161 18.22 6.10 -4.62
CA ASN A 161 18.45 5.94 -3.20
C ASN A 161 19.96 5.79 -2.91
N ALA A 162 20.46 6.44 -1.87
CA ALA A 162 21.89 6.42 -1.48
C ALA A 162 22.44 4.97 -1.35
N LEU A 163 21.59 4.02 -0.94
CA LEU A 163 21.94 2.60 -0.88
C LEU A 163 22.27 2.05 -2.27
N ILE A 164 21.47 2.37 -3.28
CA ILE A 164 21.64 1.88 -4.66
C ILE A 164 22.88 2.51 -5.28
N HIS A 165 23.10 3.81 -5.04
CA HIS A 165 24.31 4.49 -5.47
C HIS A 165 25.58 3.86 -4.85
N ALA A 166 25.55 3.51 -3.56
CA ALA A 166 26.65 2.81 -2.89
C ALA A 166 26.86 1.39 -3.47
N LEU A 167 25.78 0.66 -3.74
CA LEU A 167 25.84 -0.69 -4.32
C LEU A 167 26.49 -0.70 -5.72
N ARG A 168 26.15 0.26 -6.59
CA ARG A 168 26.76 0.39 -7.92
C ARG A 168 28.28 0.58 -7.87
N LYS A 169 28.80 1.15 -6.79
CA LYS A 169 30.25 1.28 -6.60
C LYS A 169 30.96 -0.02 -6.23
N VAL A 170 30.23 -0.95 -5.62
CA VAL A 170 30.79 -2.21 -5.08
C VAL A 170 30.53 -3.41 -6.00
N ILE A 171 29.43 -3.38 -6.74
CA ILE A 171 28.97 -4.53 -7.55
C ILE A 171 29.16 -4.24 -9.04
N LYS A 172 29.74 -5.21 -9.76
CA LYS A 172 29.86 -5.14 -11.23
C LYS A 172 28.50 -5.48 -11.85
N ILE A 173 27.84 -4.48 -12.42
CA ILE A 173 26.52 -4.59 -13.05
C ILE A 173 26.71 -4.46 -14.56
N THR A 174 25.96 -5.25 -15.34
CA THR A 174 25.88 -5.11 -16.80
C THR A 174 24.87 -4.02 -17.17
N ASP A 175 25.03 -3.44 -18.36
CA ASP A 175 24.08 -2.47 -18.90
C ASP A 175 22.85 -3.13 -19.54
N GLU A 176 22.88 -4.45 -19.76
CA GLU A 176 21.85 -5.20 -20.48
C GLU A 176 21.15 -6.19 -19.54
N TYR A 177 19.84 -6.35 -19.73
CA TYR A 177 19.03 -7.39 -19.10
C TYR A 177 19.33 -8.74 -19.76
N ASP A 178 19.40 -9.83 -18.98
CA ASP A 178 19.47 -11.21 -19.46
C ASP A 178 18.19 -11.96 -19.06
N GLY A 179 17.06 -11.55 -19.68
CA GLY A 179 15.74 -12.04 -19.30
C GLY A 179 15.46 -11.77 -17.81
N GLU A 180 14.90 -12.76 -17.11
CA GLU A 180 14.55 -12.67 -15.68
C GLU A 180 15.75 -12.91 -14.74
N LYS A 181 16.96 -13.15 -15.27
CA LYS A 181 18.11 -13.53 -14.45
C LYS A 181 18.69 -12.35 -13.70
N LEU A 182 19.02 -12.56 -12.43
CA LEU A 182 19.74 -11.60 -11.60
C LEU A 182 21.24 -11.57 -11.89
N ARG A 183 21.80 -12.65 -12.47
CA ARG A 183 23.22 -12.81 -12.77
C ARG A 183 23.40 -13.34 -14.17
N THR A 184 24.40 -12.80 -14.88
CA THR A 184 24.84 -13.25 -16.18
C THR A 184 26.34 -13.48 -16.22
N ILE A 185 26.83 -14.25 -17.19
CA ILE A 185 28.25 -14.47 -17.40
C ILE A 185 28.66 -13.71 -18.67
N LYS A 186 29.48 -12.66 -18.54
CA LYS A 186 30.03 -11.89 -19.66
C LYS A 186 31.57 -12.05 -19.63
N ASN A 187 32.16 -12.53 -20.72
CA ASN A 187 33.61 -12.79 -20.83
C ASN A 187 34.17 -13.72 -19.72
N GLY A 188 33.41 -14.77 -19.33
CA GLY A 188 33.83 -15.70 -18.27
C GLY A 188 33.74 -15.18 -16.83
N VAL A 189 33.28 -13.93 -16.63
CA VAL A 189 33.13 -13.31 -15.32
C VAL A 189 31.64 -13.17 -14.99
N LYS A 190 31.27 -13.49 -13.74
CA LYS A 190 29.90 -13.31 -13.24
C LYS A 190 29.63 -11.83 -12.99
N HIS A 191 28.57 -11.31 -13.58
CA HIS A 191 28.06 -9.96 -13.38
C HIS A 191 26.63 -10.01 -12.89
N TRP A 192 26.22 -8.97 -12.18
CA TRP A 192 24.82 -8.75 -11.86
C TRP A 192 24.12 -8.05 -13.01
N THR A 193 22.86 -8.33 -13.24
CA THR A 193 22.03 -7.63 -14.23
C THR A 193 21.37 -6.41 -13.60
N PRO A 194 20.85 -5.45 -14.39
CA PRO A 194 20.06 -4.32 -13.87
C PRO A 194 18.84 -4.78 -13.07
N MET A 195 18.33 -5.99 -13.30
CA MET A 195 17.21 -6.59 -12.58
C MET A 195 17.41 -6.58 -11.05
N LEU A 196 18.65 -6.80 -10.56
CA LEU A 196 18.96 -6.72 -9.13
C LEU A 196 18.69 -5.32 -8.58
N ILE A 197 19.14 -4.29 -9.29
CA ILE A 197 18.95 -2.90 -8.85
C ILE A 197 17.46 -2.55 -8.83
N VAL A 198 16.72 -2.96 -9.86
CA VAL A 198 15.27 -2.72 -9.92
C VAL A 198 14.55 -3.34 -8.71
N PHE A 199 14.86 -4.60 -8.35
CA PHE A 199 14.27 -5.23 -7.18
C PHE A 199 14.65 -4.55 -5.87
N LEU A 200 15.89 -4.14 -5.71
CA LEU A 200 16.33 -3.41 -4.51
C LEU A 200 15.66 -2.04 -4.43
N THR A 201 15.52 -1.35 -5.56
CA THR A 201 14.83 -0.06 -5.62
C THR A 201 13.36 -0.21 -5.24
N ILE A 202 12.65 -1.16 -5.84
CA ILE A 202 11.23 -1.43 -5.51
C ILE A 202 11.10 -1.80 -4.03
N GLY A 203 11.94 -2.72 -3.53
CA GLY A 203 11.89 -3.15 -2.14
C GLY A 203 12.17 -2.02 -1.14
N THR A 204 13.18 -1.18 -1.38
CA THR A 204 13.48 -0.05 -0.50
C THR A 204 12.41 1.05 -0.57
N THR A 205 11.84 1.28 -1.73
CA THR A 205 10.74 2.23 -1.92
C THR A 205 9.47 1.74 -1.21
N ASP A 206 9.14 0.45 -1.30
CA ASP A 206 7.99 -0.11 -0.58
C ASP A 206 8.16 -0.04 0.95
N VAL A 207 9.40 -0.20 1.46
CA VAL A 207 9.68 0.05 2.88
C VAL A 207 9.36 1.50 3.26
N MET A 208 9.71 2.48 2.41
CA MET A 208 9.36 3.89 2.67
C MET A 208 7.84 4.09 2.72
N PHE A 209 7.09 3.50 1.80
CA PHE A 209 5.63 3.55 1.79
C PHE A 209 4.99 2.83 2.99
N ALA A 210 5.64 1.79 3.52
CA ALA A 210 5.18 1.11 4.71
C ALA A 210 5.19 2.01 5.96
N PHE A 211 6.07 3.04 6.01
CA PHE A 211 6.07 4.02 7.11
C PHE A 211 4.81 4.88 7.13
N ASP A 212 4.17 5.11 5.99
CA ASP A 212 2.91 5.87 5.90
C ASP A 212 1.69 4.95 6.12
N SER A 213 1.66 3.82 5.43
CA SER A 213 0.48 2.95 5.39
C SER A 213 0.27 2.17 6.70
N ILE A 214 1.32 1.67 7.33
CA ILE A 214 1.20 0.87 8.55
C ILE A 214 0.63 1.68 9.72
N PRO A 215 1.13 2.89 10.05
CA PRO A 215 0.48 3.76 11.04
C PRO A 215 -0.97 4.09 10.69
N ALA A 216 -1.27 4.34 9.41
CA ALA A 216 -2.63 4.63 8.98
C ALA A 216 -3.60 3.48 9.28
N ILE A 217 -3.22 2.23 8.99
CA ILE A 217 -4.06 1.06 9.27
C ILE A 217 -4.15 0.80 10.78
N PHE A 218 -3.05 0.96 11.54
CA PHE A 218 -3.10 0.83 13.00
C PHE A 218 -3.97 1.92 13.66
N GLY A 219 -4.20 3.04 13.00
CA GLY A 219 -5.20 4.03 13.39
C GLY A 219 -6.65 3.58 13.18
N LEU A 220 -6.88 2.54 12.37
CA LEU A 220 -8.20 1.97 12.11
C LEU A 220 -8.49 0.74 12.96
N THR A 221 -7.48 -0.10 13.16
CA THR A 221 -7.58 -1.34 13.96
C THR A 221 -6.24 -1.65 14.64
N LYS A 222 -6.30 -2.26 15.83
CA LYS A 222 -5.11 -2.75 16.55
C LYS A 222 -4.86 -4.24 16.36
N ASP A 223 -5.73 -4.93 15.60
CA ASP A 223 -5.64 -6.35 15.35
C ASP A 223 -4.66 -6.63 14.20
N PRO A 224 -3.51 -7.30 14.45
CA PRO A 224 -2.50 -7.56 13.43
C PRO A 224 -3.01 -8.42 12.27
N PHE A 225 -3.98 -9.31 12.52
CA PHE A 225 -4.59 -10.14 11.49
C PHE A 225 -5.39 -9.27 10.51
N ILE A 226 -6.19 -8.32 11.02
CA ILE A 226 -6.95 -7.39 10.18
C ILE A 226 -5.99 -6.48 9.40
N VAL A 227 -4.94 -5.93 10.05
CA VAL A 227 -3.91 -5.11 9.38
C VAL A 227 -3.26 -5.90 8.24
N PHE A 228 -2.84 -7.13 8.50
CA PHE A 228 -2.18 -7.97 7.50
C PHE A 228 -3.12 -8.33 6.35
N THR A 229 -4.33 -8.81 6.64
CA THR A 229 -5.29 -9.22 5.60
C THR A 229 -5.75 -8.03 4.75
N SER A 230 -5.99 -6.86 5.34
CA SER A 230 -6.28 -5.62 4.60
C SER A 230 -5.17 -5.28 3.60
N ASN A 231 -3.92 -5.40 4.02
CA ASN A 231 -2.74 -5.17 3.20
C ASN A 231 -2.63 -6.19 2.05
N VAL A 232 -2.79 -7.47 2.36
CA VAL A 232 -2.76 -8.54 1.36
C VAL A 232 -3.81 -8.31 0.29
N PHE A 233 -5.09 -8.10 0.68
CA PHE A 233 -6.18 -7.88 -0.28
C PHE A 233 -6.04 -6.58 -1.07
N ALA A 234 -5.37 -5.56 -0.54
CA ALA A 234 -5.07 -4.34 -1.29
C ALA A 234 -3.96 -4.54 -2.33
N LEU A 235 -2.94 -5.32 -2.00
CA LEU A 235 -1.84 -5.64 -2.93
C LEU A 235 -2.24 -6.64 -4.01
N LEU A 236 -3.25 -7.49 -3.75
CA LEU A 236 -3.85 -8.34 -4.76
C LEU A 236 -4.53 -7.45 -5.82
N GLY A 237 -4.14 -7.60 -7.08
CA GLY A 237 -4.64 -6.77 -8.18
C GLY A 237 -3.82 -5.50 -8.46
N LEU A 238 -2.86 -5.14 -7.61
CA LEU A 238 -2.00 -3.98 -7.84
C LEU A 238 -1.20 -4.11 -9.14
N GLN A 239 -0.75 -5.31 -9.46
CA GLN A 239 -0.07 -5.61 -10.72
C GLN A 239 -0.95 -5.30 -11.95
N GLN A 240 -2.22 -5.66 -11.90
CA GLN A 240 -3.16 -5.40 -12.97
C GLN A 240 -3.51 -3.91 -13.08
N LEU A 241 -3.58 -3.24 -11.92
CA LEU A 241 -3.71 -1.78 -11.88
C LEU A 241 -2.53 -1.09 -12.56
N TYR A 242 -1.31 -1.54 -12.36
CA TYR A 242 -0.13 -0.99 -13.02
C TYR A 242 -0.28 -0.97 -14.55
N PHE A 243 -0.72 -2.08 -15.16
CA PHE A 243 -0.92 -2.16 -16.60
C PHE A 243 -2.13 -1.36 -17.09
N LEU A 244 -3.17 -1.25 -16.26
CA LEU A 244 -4.36 -0.44 -16.58
C LEU A 244 -4.07 1.05 -16.44
N LEU A 245 -3.29 1.43 -15.45
CA LEU A 245 -3.04 2.81 -15.06
C LEU A 245 -2.00 3.51 -15.95
N GLY A 246 -1.16 2.78 -16.68
CA GLY A 246 -0.20 3.41 -17.60
C GLY A 246 -0.81 4.44 -18.58
N GLU A 247 -2.15 4.37 -18.81
CA GLU A 247 -2.92 5.34 -19.59
C GLU A 247 -3.89 6.19 -18.75
N LEU A 248 -4.14 5.83 -17.48
CA LEU A 248 -5.19 6.40 -16.63
C LEU A 248 -4.67 7.21 -15.44
N LEU A 249 -3.37 7.07 -15.09
CA LEU A 249 -2.81 7.72 -13.90
C LEU A 249 -2.92 9.25 -13.97
N ASP A 250 -2.70 9.84 -15.14
CA ASP A 250 -2.84 11.28 -15.35
C ASP A 250 -4.30 11.79 -15.19
N LYS A 251 -5.26 10.86 -15.01
CA LYS A 251 -6.69 11.16 -14.94
C LYS A 251 -7.23 11.29 -13.52
N LEU A 252 -6.51 10.84 -12.50
CA LEU A 252 -6.95 10.89 -11.08
C LEU A 252 -6.38 12.10 -10.32
N VAL A 253 -6.53 13.29 -10.91
CA VAL A 253 -5.95 14.57 -10.45
C VAL A 253 -6.27 14.92 -8.99
N TYR A 254 -7.42 14.50 -8.45
CA TYR A 254 -7.85 14.81 -7.09
C TYR A 254 -7.62 13.68 -6.08
N LEU A 255 -7.04 12.55 -6.50
CA LEU A 255 -6.78 11.43 -5.60
C LEU A 255 -5.86 11.81 -4.44
N PRO A 256 -4.74 12.55 -4.64
CA PRO A 256 -3.89 13.01 -3.55
C PRO A 256 -4.64 13.86 -2.52
N LEU A 257 -5.60 14.70 -2.96
CA LEU A 257 -6.44 15.49 -2.06
C LEU A 257 -7.37 14.59 -1.22
N GLY A 258 -8.02 13.59 -1.84
CA GLY A 258 -8.82 12.61 -1.12
C GLY A 258 -8.01 11.84 -0.08
N LEU A 259 -6.79 11.43 -0.45
CA LEU A 259 -5.86 10.74 0.42
C LEU A 259 -5.39 11.62 1.59
N SER A 260 -5.09 12.90 1.35
CA SER A 260 -4.73 13.85 2.41
C SER A 260 -5.82 13.99 3.47
N VAL A 261 -7.09 14.03 3.05
CA VAL A 261 -8.24 14.07 3.99
C VAL A 261 -8.28 12.80 4.84
N VAL A 262 -8.08 11.62 4.24
CA VAL A 262 -8.05 10.34 4.96
C VAL A 262 -6.90 10.30 5.96
N LEU A 263 -5.67 10.63 5.53
CA LEU A 263 -4.49 10.62 6.41
C LEU A 263 -4.60 11.65 7.54
N GLY A 264 -5.09 12.85 7.24
CA GLY A 264 -5.33 13.89 8.25
C GLY A 264 -6.36 13.42 9.30
N PHE A 265 -7.47 12.85 8.86
CA PHE A 265 -8.49 12.28 9.74
C PHE A 265 -7.93 11.15 10.62
N ILE A 266 -7.21 10.19 10.03
CA ILE A 266 -6.60 9.07 10.77
C ILE A 266 -5.54 9.60 11.74
N GLY A 267 -4.73 10.59 11.33
CA GLY A 267 -3.73 11.21 12.20
C GLY A 267 -4.36 11.87 13.43
N VAL A 268 -5.45 12.61 13.26
CA VAL A 268 -6.22 13.18 14.38
C VAL A 268 -6.80 12.09 15.28
N LYS A 269 -7.38 11.04 14.69
CA LYS A 269 -7.91 9.87 15.43
C LYS A 269 -6.83 9.21 16.28
N LEU A 270 -5.62 9.00 15.75
CA LEU A 270 -4.50 8.43 16.50
C LEU A 270 -4.07 9.29 17.69
N ILE A 271 -4.05 10.62 17.53
CA ILE A 271 -3.75 11.54 18.64
C ILE A 271 -4.83 11.44 19.71
N MET A 272 -6.11 11.38 19.33
CA MET A 272 -7.22 11.20 20.27
C MET A 272 -7.10 9.87 21.03
N GLU A 273 -6.76 8.78 20.34
CA GLU A 273 -6.50 7.47 20.95
C GLU A 273 -5.32 7.49 21.92
N ALA A 274 -4.23 8.20 21.54
CA ALA A 274 -3.07 8.41 22.40
C ALA A 274 -3.41 9.23 23.66
N LEU A 275 -4.30 10.19 23.55
CA LEU A 275 -4.79 10.97 24.69
C LEU A 275 -5.63 10.11 25.65
N HIS A 276 -6.51 9.25 25.12
CA HIS A 276 -7.28 8.31 25.95
C HIS A 276 -6.41 7.32 26.72
N GLY A 277 -5.41 6.73 26.06
CA GLY A 277 -4.46 5.81 26.67
C GLY A 277 -3.20 6.47 27.22
N ASN A 278 -3.27 7.77 27.58
CA ASN A 278 -2.10 8.54 27.97
C ASN A 278 -1.42 7.97 29.22
N THR A 279 -0.08 7.88 29.13
CA THR A 279 0.80 7.49 30.23
C THR A 279 1.95 8.48 30.43
N LEU A 280 1.97 9.57 29.66
CA LEU A 280 3.02 10.58 29.69
C LEU A 280 2.77 11.58 30.84
N PRO A 281 3.70 11.70 31.83
CA PRO A 281 3.45 12.49 33.04
C PRO A 281 3.17 13.99 32.80
N PHE A 282 3.68 14.52 31.67
CA PHE A 282 3.50 15.93 31.30
C PHE A 282 2.17 16.22 30.59
N ILE A 283 1.40 15.20 30.25
CA ILE A 283 0.05 15.34 29.70
C ILE A 283 -0.93 14.83 30.77
N ASN A 284 -1.78 15.70 31.31
CA ASN A 284 -2.79 15.35 32.30
C ASN A 284 -2.26 14.52 33.50
N GLY A 285 -1.00 14.74 33.91
CA GLY A 285 -0.37 13.99 35.01
C GLY A 285 -0.11 12.52 34.74
N GLY A 286 -0.19 12.06 33.49
CA GLY A 286 -0.06 10.64 33.10
C GLY A 286 -1.39 9.88 33.10
N GLU A 287 -2.50 10.56 33.39
CA GLU A 287 -3.85 9.96 33.34
C GLU A 287 -4.49 10.17 31.96
N GLY A 288 -5.37 9.24 31.56
CA GLY A 288 -6.11 9.32 30.31
C GLY A 288 -7.01 10.58 30.24
N VAL A 289 -7.10 11.18 29.08
CA VAL A 289 -7.91 12.39 28.81
C VAL A 289 -9.30 11.96 28.34
N HIS A 290 -10.21 11.70 29.27
CA HIS A 290 -11.52 11.09 28.97
C HIS A 290 -12.57 12.05 28.35
N TRP A 291 -12.33 13.36 28.28
CA TRP A 291 -13.24 14.30 27.63
C TRP A 291 -13.09 14.31 26.09
N VAL A 292 -12.03 13.77 25.56
CA VAL A 292 -11.82 13.62 24.12
C VAL A 292 -12.79 12.54 23.60
N PRO A 293 -13.59 12.79 22.54
CA PRO A 293 -14.53 11.81 22.04
C PRO A 293 -13.82 10.61 21.39
N GLU A 294 -14.37 9.42 21.57
CA GLU A 294 -13.93 8.24 20.81
C GLU A 294 -14.53 8.26 19.40
N VAL A 295 -13.69 8.04 18.39
CA VAL A 295 -14.12 7.99 16.99
C VAL A 295 -14.59 6.57 16.67
N PRO A 296 -15.89 6.36 16.41
CA PRO A 296 -16.39 5.03 16.09
C PRO A 296 -15.89 4.54 14.74
N THR A 297 -15.64 3.23 14.60
CA THR A 297 -15.06 2.61 13.41
C THR A 297 -15.87 2.87 12.14
N TRP A 298 -17.22 2.89 12.23
CA TRP A 298 -18.08 3.18 11.08
C TRP A 298 -17.86 4.60 10.52
N LEU A 299 -17.54 5.58 11.39
CA LEU A 299 -17.25 6.94 10.94
C LEU A 299 -15.95 7.00 10.15
N SER A 300 -14.94 6.22 10.55
CA SER A 300 -13.69 6.09 9.78
C SER A 300 -13.99 5.57 8.37
N LEU A 301 -14.77 4.50 8.24
CA LEU A 301 -15.17 3.97 6.94
C LEU A 301 -15.94 5.02 6.10
N ALA A 302 -16.87 5.73 6.72
CA ALA A 302 -17.66 6.76 6.01
C ALA A 302 -16.76 7.89 5.49
N VAL A 303 -15.82 8.40 6.30
CA VAL A 303 -14.86 9.44 5.86
C VAL A 303 -14.00 8.93 4.72
N ILE A 304 -13.47 7.71 4.81
CA ILE A 304 -12.64 7.11 3.76
C ILE A 304 -13.42 7.00 2.44
N VAL A 305 -14.63 6.44 2.48
CA VAL A 305 -15.47 6.26 1.28
C VAL A 305 -15.84 7.61 0.66
N LEU A 306 -16.21 8.60 1.46
CA LEU A 306 -16.58 9.92 0.97
C LEU A 306 -15.38 10.70 0.41
N ALA A 307 -14.23 10.65 1.07
CA ALA A 307 -13.03 11.35 0.61
C ALA A 307 -12.50 10.75 -0.69
N ILE A 308 -12.29 9.43 -0.73
CA ILE A 308 -11.74 8.74 -1.90
C ILE A 308 -12.76 8.71 -3.03
N GLY A 309 -14.01 8.35 -2.76
CA GLY A 309 -15.10 8.34 -3.75
C GLY A 309 -15.36 9.72 -4.34
N GLY A 310 -15.40 10.75 -3.50
CA GLY A 310 -15.56 12.14 -3.92
C GLY A 310 -14.40 12.62 -4.80
N ALA A 311 -13.15 12.35 -4.41
CA ALA A 311 -11.97 12.69 -5.19
C ALA A 311 -11.95 11.98 -6.55
N SER A 312 -12.32 10.69 -6.58
CA SER A 312 -12.39 9.91 -7.81
C SER A 312 -13.46 10.44 -8.76
N VAL A 313 -14.66 10.72 -8.26
CA VAL A 313 -15.76 11.30 -9.06
C VAL A 313 -15.37 12.69 -9.58
N ALA A 314 -14.79 13.55 -8.74
CA ALA A 314 -14.32 14.87 -9.13
C ALA A 314 -13.25 14.79 -10.24
N SER A 315 -12.32 13.85 -10.14
CA SER A 315 -11.29 13.61 -11.17
C SER A 315 -11.92 13.22 -12.51
N VAL A 316 -12.88 12.29 -12.52
CA VAL A 316 -13.58 11.86 -13.73
C VAL A 316 -14.39 13.01 -14.38
N ILE A 317 -15.05 13.84 -13.55
CA ILE A 317 -15.81 15.02 -14.06
C ILE A 317 -14.86 16.02 -14.71
N LYS A 318 -13.74 16.34 -14.05
CA LYS A 318 -12.72 17.26 -14.60
C LYS A 318 -12.18 16.77 -15.93
N MET A 319 -11.86 15.49 -16.02
CA MET A 319 -11.36 14.87 -17.24
C MET A 319 -12.37 15.03 -18.40
N LYS A 320 -13.64 14.69 -18.20
CA LYS A 320 -14.69 14.85 -19.22
C LYS A 320 -14.87 16.30 -19.66
N SER A 321 -14.73 17.25 -18.74
CA SER A 321 -14.77 18.67 -19.03
C SER A 321 -13.61 19.12 -19.93
N MET A 322 -12.39 18.63 -19.66
CA MET A 322 -11.21 18.93 -20.47
C MET A 322 -11.30 18.31 -21.86
N GLU A 323 -11.72 17.06 -22.01
CA GLU A 323 -11.94 16.40 -23.30
C GLU A 323 -13.04 17.12 -24.16
N SER A 324 -14.03 17.68 -23.48
CA SER A 324 -15.08 18.45 -24.17
C SER A 324 -14.60 19.83 -24.64
N ALA A 325 -13.70 20.48 -23.89
CA ALA A 325 -13.10 21.76 -24.24
C ALA A 325 -12.08 21.64 -25.39
N GLU A 326 -11.40 20.50 -25.49
CA GLU A 326 -10.41 20.23 -26.55
C GLU A 326 -11.08 19.89 -27.88
N LYS A 327 -12.34 19.44 -27.85
CA LYS A 327 -13.15 19.13 -29.05
C LYS A 327 -14.00 20.31 -29.57
N ALA A 328 -14.05 21.43 -28.84
CA ALA A 328 -14.79 22.64 -29.17
C ALA A 328 -13.87 23.71 -29.75
#